data_526a76b059e13d7b24dd517dbef8641a
#
_entry.id   526a76b059e13d7b24dd517dbef8641a
#
_cell.length_a   1.000
_cell.length_b   1.000
_cell.length_c   1.000
_cell.angle_alpha   90.00
_cell.angle_beta   90.00
_cell.angle_gamma   90.00
#
_symmetry.space_group_name_H-M   'P 1'
#
loop_
_entity.id
_entity.type
_entity.pdbx_description
1 polymer ?
#
loop_
_entity_poly.entity_id
_entity_poly.type
_entity_poly.pdbx_seq_one_letter_code
_entity_poly.pdbx_strand_id
1 'polypeptide(L)'
;MMGTISRWTFLLGFLVGACCMFFFLRQVWFERSYPVLSEAQERATTVGETPTSWRKEGASLINLLHPHRAGEDSRLADLLFQKVRVLCWVMTGPENLESRARHVRATWSRHCNLVVFMSSVGDPDFPTVGLDTKEGRDQLYWKTIRAFHYVYERHANDADWFLKADDDTYVVVDNLRWILSNHTPEEPVYFGKRFKPYTKQGYMSGGAGYVLSKEALKRFVEGFRTGTCTHTTPVEDLALGQCLEKMGVIAGDSRDTLHRETFHPFVPEHHLTTKFSKSFWYWSYCYYPIVEGPQCCSDLAVSFHYVDATLMYTLEYYTYYLRGYGYVPRYRPSVSGAPPQTAGTTGLVQALTDRKKHSSSVDSASSNQTKLEKLQEKKKKDNLNLVMSTVTPNTHG
;
A
#
# COMPACT_ATOMS: atom_id res chain seq x y z
N MET A 1 -9.90 61.10 -24.05
CA MET A 1 -10.34 59.82 -23.51
C MET A 1 -9.77 58.58 -24.22
N MET A 2 -8.76 58.73 -25.07
CA MET A 2 -8.17 57.59 -25.84
C MET A 2 -6.91 56.96 -25.19
N GLY A 3 -6.39 57.52 -24.09
CA GLY A 3 -5.13 57.05 -23.51
C GLY A 3 -5.24 55.93 -22.45
N THR A 4 -6.39 55.70 -21.90
CA THR A 4 -6.54 54.72 -20.77
C THR A 4 -6.83 53.33 -21.27
N ILE A 5 -7.50 53.13 -22.38
CA ILE A 5 -7.82 51.81 -22.96
C ILE A 5 -6.55 51.10 -23.46
N SER A 6 -5.60 51.88 -24.03
CA SER A 6 -4.32 51.31 -24.54
C SER A 6 -3.41 50.77 -23.40
N ARG A 7 -3.45 51.34 -22.19
CA ARG A 7 -2.65 50.85 -21.06
C ARG A 7 -3.18 49.56 -20.47
N TRP A 8 -4.47 49.38 -20.41
CA TRP A 8 -5.07 48.14 -19.92
C TRP A 8 -4.92 46.98 -20.89
N THR A 9 -5.02 47.18 -22.18
CA THR A 9 -4.76 46.13 -23.18
C THR A 9 -3.28 45.75 -23.23
N PHE A 10 -2.37 46.67 -23.02
CA PHE A 10 -0.92 46.39 -22.91
C PHE A 10 -0.60 45.58 -21.65
N LEU A 11 -1.16 45.93 -20.49
CA LEU A 11 -0.98 45.22 -19.22
C LEU A 11 -1.57 43.80 -19.28
N LEU A 12 -2.74 43.65 -19.89
CA LEU A 12 -3.38 42.32 -20.08
C LEU A 12 -2.55 41.43 -21.00
N GLY A 13 -2.06 41.96 -22.11
CA GLY A 13 -1.17 41.24 -23.03
C GLY A 13 0.16 40.82 -22.39
N PHE A 14 0.74 41.70 -21.56
CA PHE A 14 1.96 41.41 -20.79
C PHE A 14 1.74 40.30 -19.76
N LEU A 15 0.62 40.34 -19.01
CA LEU A 15 0.27 39.31 -18.03
C LEU A 15 0.02 37.94 -18.71
N VAL A 16 -0.70 37.91 -19.82
CA VAL A 16 -0.96 36.68 -20.56
C VAL A 16 0.37 36.13 -21.14
N GLY A 17 1.21 36.97 -21.71
CA GLY A 17 2.53 36.57 -22.21
C GLY A 17 3.45 36.05 -21.12
N ALA A 18 3.47 36.70 -19.94
CA ALA A 18 4.26 36.24 -18.79
C ALA A 18 3.75 34.90 -18.26
N CYS A 19 2.43 34.69 -18.18
CA CYS A 19 1.84 33.40 -17.81
C CYS A 19 2.18 32.30 -18.82
N CYS A 20 2.04 32.54 -20.11
CA CYS A 20 2.41 31.57 -21.15
C CYS A 20 3.89 31.23 -21.11
N MET A 21 4.77 32.21 -20.90
CA MET A 21 6.22 32.00 -20.79
C MET A 21 6.56 31.21 -19.51
N PHE A 22 5.86 31.46 -18.41
CA PHE A 22 6.05 30.71 -17.16
C PHE A 22 5.61 29.25 -17.29
N PHE A 23 4.49 28.99 -17.98
CA PHE A 23 4.03 27.64 -18.30
C PHE A 23 5.02 26.91 -19.26
N PHE A 24 5.48 27.60 -20.29
CA PHE A 24 6.45 27.05 -21.23
C PHE A 24 7.80 26.75 -20.58
N LEU A 25 8.32 27.67 -19.78
CA LEU A 25 9.58 27.46 -19.02
C LEU A 25 9.44 26.34 -17.99
N ARG A 26 8.28 26.21 -17.33
CA ARG A 26 7.99 25.10 -16.42
C ARG A 26 7.99 23.75 -17.16
N GLN A 27 7.40 23.69 -18.33
CA GLN A 27 7.34 22.46 -19.14
C GLN A 27 8.73 22.09 -19.67
N VAL A 28 9.48 23.06 -20.24
CA VAL A 28 10.87 22.86 -20.70
C VAL A 28 11.81 22.51 -19.56
N TRP A 29 11.63 23.13 -18.36
CA TRP A 29 12.43 22.80 -17.19
C TRP A 29 12.14 21.38 -16.69
N PHE A 30 10.87 20.97 -16.69
CA PHE A 30 10.46 19.62 -16.31
C PHE A 30 11.05 18.56 -17.25
N GLU A 31 10.95 18.74 -18.57
CA GLU A 31 11.55 17.83 -19.55
C GLU A 31 13.09 17.80 -19.47
N ARG A 32 13.71 18.93 -19.17
CA ARG A 32 15.18 19.02 -19.08
C ARG A 32 15.75 18.53 -17.74
N SER A 33 14.93 18.55 -16.68
CA SER A 33 15.37 18.15 -15.34
C SER A 33 15.31 16.63 -15.10
N TYR A 34 14.60 15.88 -15.96
CA TYR A 34 14.45 14.44 -15.81
C TYR A 34 14.72 13.64 -17.10
N PRO A 35 15.85 13.84 -17.80
CA PRO A 35 16.15 13.12 -19.04
C PRO A 35 16.25 11.60 -18.83
N VAL A 36 16.71 11.17 -17.64
CA VAL A 36 16.82 9.73 -17.31
C VAL A 36 15.46 9.05 -17.23
N LEU A 37 14.40 9.77 -16.85
CA LEU A 37 13.05 9.21 -16.78
C LEU A 37 12.40 9.09 -18.16
N SER A 38 12.70 10.03 -19.10
CA SER A 38 12.20 9.97 -20.48
C SER A 38 12.86 8.85 -21.30
N GLU A 39 14.18 8.69 -21.19
CA GLU A 39 14.90 7.59 -21.87
C GLU A 39 14.52 6.20 -21.34
N ALA A 40 14.26 6.07 -20.03
CA ALA A 40 13.75 4.83 -19.46
C ALA A 40 12.36 4.48 -19.96
N GLN A 41 11.55 5.49 -20.25
CA GLN A 41 10.21 5.34 -20.78
C GLN A 41 10.19 4.98 -22.26
N GLU A 42 11.04 5.58 -23.09
CA GLU A 42 11.18 5.21 -24.50
C GLU A 42 11.69 3.77 -24.68
N ARG A 43 12.61 3.31 -23.85
CA ARG A 43 13.06 1.90 -23.88
C ARG A 43 12.00 0.92 -23.41
N ALA A 44 11.11 1.30 -22.50
CA ALA A 44 10.01 0.45 -22.04
C ALA A 44 8.89 0.30 -23.10
N THR A 45 8.75 1.25 -24.03
CA THR A 45 7.72 1.23 -25.08
C THR A 45 8.14 0.47 -26.34
N THR A 46 9.44 0.16 -26.53
CA THR A 46 9.95 -0.51 -27.74
C THR A 46 10.03 -2.04 -27.67
N VAL A 47 9.69 -2.64 -26.54
CA VAL A 47 9.76 -4.11 -26.38
C VAL A 47 8.35 -4.69 -26.27
N GLY A 48 7.82 -5.11 -27.42
CA GLY A 48 6.60 -5.91 -27.52
C GLY A 48 6.88 -7.37 -27.20
N GLU A 49 7.07 -7.73 -25.92
CA GLU A 49 7.26 -9.11 -25.49
C GLU A 49 6.25 -9.56 -24.45
N THR A 50 5.95 -10.87 -24.46
CA THR A 50 4.95 -11.57 -23.69
C THR A 50 5.14 -11.49 -22.17
N PRO A 51 4.08 -11.67 -21.33
CA PRO A 51 4.10 -11.44 -19.87
C PRO A 51 5.15 -12.22 -19.07
N THR A 52 5.82 -13.21 -19.67
CA THR A 52 6.83 -14.05 -19.02
C THR A 52 8.24 -13.41 -18.95
N SER A 53 8.52 -12.38 -19.77
CA SER A 53 9.83 -11.69 -19.77
C SER A 53 10.00 -10.75 -18.57
N TRP A 54 8.92 -10.20 -18.03
CA TRP A 54 8.93 -9.24 -16.91
C TRP A 54 9.61 -9.74 -15.62
N ARG A 55 9.65 -11.07 -15.41
CA ARG A 55 10.29 -11.67 -14.22
C ARG A 55 11.82 -11.49 -14.19
N LYS A 56 12.47 -11.47 -15.33
CA LYS A 56 13.94 -11.29 -15.42
C LYS A 56 14.34 -9.82 -15.58
N GLU A 57 13.53 -9.06 -16.30
CA GLU A 57 13.80 -7.65 -16.59
C GLU A 57 13.46 -6.75 -15.40
N GLY A 58 12.44 -7.04 -14.60
CA GLY A 58 12.12 -6.26 -13.41
C GLY A 58 13.31 -6.15 -12.44
N ALA A 59 13.98 -7.25 -12.13
CA ALA A 59 15.18 -7.24 -11.30
C ALA A 59 16.38 -6.56 -12.00
N SER A 60 16.53 -6.72 -13.32
CA SER A 60 17.59 -6.11 -14.10
C SER A 60 17.37 -4.60 -14.33
N LEU A 61 16.13 -4.17 -14.60
CA LEU A 61 15.76 -2.75 -14.75
C LEU A 61 15.87 -1.97 -13.43
N ILE A 62 15.52 -2.55 -12.31
CA ILE A 62 15.74 -1.95 -10.98
C ILE A 62 17.23 -1.66 -10.78
N ASN A 63 18.12 -2.58 -11.16
CA ASN A 63 19.57 -2.39 -11.06
C ASN A 63 20.13 -1.38 -12.10
N LEU A 64 19.55 -1.30 -13.29
CA LEU A 64 19.97 -0.36 -14.35
C LEU A 64 19.47 1.09 -14.12
N LEU A 65 18.31 1.25 -13.48
CA LEU A 65 17.72 2.57 -13.19
C LEU A 65 18.24 3.18 -11.88
N HIS A 66 19.09 2.49 -11.14
CA HIS A 66 19.61 2.92 -9.84
C HIS A 66 21.15 2.94 -9.78
N PRO A 67 21.85 3.70 -10.66
CA PRO A 67 23.31 3.83 -10.58
C PRO A 67 23.79 4.40 -9.24
N HIS A 68 22.89 5.06 -8.46
CA HIS A 68 23.18 5.65 -7.17
C HIS A 68 23.12 4.65 -5.99
N ARG A 69 22.69 3.42 -6.22
CA ARG A 69 22.67 2.36 -5.19
C ARG A 69 23.98 1.56 -5.08
N ALA A 70 25.01 1.93 -5.82
CA ALA A 70 26.32 1.31 -5.67
C ALA A 70 26.82 1.48 -4.23
N GLY A 71 26.91 0.37 -3.48
CA GLY A 71 27.31 0.34 -2.08
C GLY A 71 26.16 0.29 -1.05
N GLU A 72 24.88 0.30 -1.46
CA GLU A 72 23.75 0.01 -0.56
C GLU A 72 23.65 -1.50 -0.27
N ASP A 73 23.31 -1.85 0.96
CA ASP A 73 23.02 -3.22 1.34
C ASP A 73 21.52 -3.50 1.17
N SER A 74 21.14 -4.12 0.06
CA SER A 74 19.75 -4.48 -0.28
C SER A 74 19.37 -5.90 0.13
N ARG A 75 20.28 -6.69 0.75
CA ARG A 75 20.07 -8.13 1.01
C ARG A 75 18.75 -8.45 1.70
N LEU A 76 18.31 -7.64 2.67
CA LEU A 76 17.05 -7.85 3.36
C LEU A 76 15.86 -7.55 2.46
N ALA A 77 15.90 -6.45 1.69
CA ALA A 77 14.87 -6.12 0.74
C ALA A 77 14.73 -7.19 -0.34
N ASP A 78 15.86 -7.67 -0.89
CA ASP A 78 15.90 -8.74 -1.89
C ASP A 78 15.34 -10.06 -1.34
N LEU A 79 15.67 -10.39 -0.08
CA LEU A 79 15.11 -11.56 0.61
C LEU A 79 13.58 -11.44 0.77
N LEU A 80 13.10 -10.28 1.19
CA LEU A 80 11.67 -10.04 1.33
C LEU A 80 10.96 -10.03 -0.02
N PHE A 81 11.57 -9.47 -1.07
CA PHE A 81 11.05 -9.52 -2.43
C PHE A 81 10.80 -10.95 -2.91
N GLN A 82 11.71 -11.87 -2.60
CA GLN A 82 11.59 -13.28 -2.98
C GLN A 82 10.59 -14.05 -2.12
N LYS A 83 10.50 -13.74 -0.81
CA LYS A 83 9.71 -14.49 0.16
C LYS A 83 8.28 -13.99 0.34
N VAL A 84 8.05 -12.70 0.11
CA VAL A 84 6.75 -12.04 0.25
C VAL A 84 6.36 -11.52 -1.12
N ARG A 85 5.79 -12.39 -1.95
CA ARG A 85 5.44 -12.07 -3.33
C ARG A 85 4.15 -11.27 -3.36
N VAL A 86 4.25 -10.02 -3.83
CA VAL A 86 3.11 -9.09 -3.92
C VAL A 86 2.75 -8.85 -5.37
N LEU A 87 1.53 -9.20 -5.75
CA LEU A 87 0.89 -8.70 -6.96
C LEU A 87 0.19 -7.38 -6.63
N CYS A 88 0.51 -6.34 -7.39
CA CYS A 88 -0.15 -5.05 -7.32
C CYS A 88 -1.10 -4.89 -8.50
N TRP A 89 -2.37 -4.65 -8.25
CA TRP A 89 -3.25 -4.21 -9.30
C TRP A 89 -3.69 -2.77 -9.06
N VAL A 90 -3.61 -1.96 -10.12
CA VAL A 90 -3.88 -0.53 -10.09
C VAL A 90 -5.20 -0.27 -10.78
N MET A 91 -6.15 0.31 -10.05
CA MET A 91 -7.41 0.75 -10.60
C MET A 91 -7.21 2.05 -11.36
N THR A 92 -7.54 2.05 -12.65
CA THR A 92 -7.45 3.20 -13.52
C THR A 92 -8.61 3.24 -14.52
N GLY A 93 -8.61 4.17 -15.42
CA GLY A 93 -9.57 4.30 -16.52
C GLY A 93 -8.91 4.89 -17.76
N PRO A 94 -9.55 4.80 -18.93
CA PRO A 94 -8.96 5.27 -20.19
C PRO A 94 -8.49 6.73 -20.15
N GLU A 95 -9.21 7.59 -19.44
CA GLU A 95 -8.90 9.01 -19.31
C GLU A 95 -7.67 9.30 -18.43
N ASN A 96 -7.30 8.33 -17.55
CA ASN A 96 -6.26 8.49 -16.57
C ASN A 96 -4.92 7.86 -16.99
N LEU A 97 -4.85 7.16 -18.12
CA LEU A 97 -3.65 6.42 -18.50
C LEU A 97 -2.43 7.34 -18.60
N GLU A 98 -2.55 8.47 -19.30
CA GLU A 98 -1.47 9.42 -19.50
C GLU A 98 -1.27 10.37 -18.30
N SER A 99 -2.33 10.76 -17.62
CA SER A 99 -2.25 11.75 -16.54
C SER A 99 -1.90 11.16 -15.17
N ARG A 100 -2.14 9.85 -14.95
CA ARG A 100 -1.97 9.17 -13.67
C ARG A 100 -1.26 7.82 -13.77
N ALA A 101 -1.82 6.84 -14.49
CA ALA A 101 -1.33 5.46 -14.50
C ALA A 101 0.12 5.35 -14.99
N ARG A 102 0.53 6.16 -15.99
CA ARG A 102 1.92 6.20 -16.47
C ARG A 102 2.91 6.57 -15.37
N HIS A 103 2.52 7.46 -14.44
CA HIS A 103 3.38 7.89 -13.33
C HIS A 103 3.50 6.81 -12.25
N VAL A 104 2.41 6.09 -11.98
CA VAL A 104 2.43 4.88 -11.14
C VAL A 104 3.37 3.83 -11.75
N ARG A 105 3.26 3.58 -13.07
CA ARG A 105 4.12 2.65 -13.81
C ARG A 105 5.59 3.06 -13.79
N ALA A 106 5.86 4.36 -13.81
CA ALA A 106 7.21 4.92 -13.80
C ALA A 106 7.85 4.96 -12.40
N THR A 107 7.10 4.79 -11.33
CA THR A 107 7.55 4.89 -9.94
C THR A 107 7.34 3.58 -9.17
N TRP A 108 6.55 3.58 -8.15
CA TRP A 108 6.44 2.55 -7.12
C TRP A 108 5.96 1.16 -7.62
N SER A 109 5.18 1.10 -8.68
CA SER A 109 4.67 -0.20 -9.15
C SER A 109 5.78 -1.14 -9.62
N ARG A 110 6.95 -0.61 -9.97
CA ARG A 110 8.14 -1.39 -10.33
C ARG A 110 8.72 -2.21 -9.18
N HIS A 111 8.37 -1.86 -7.94
CA HIS A 111 8.78 -2.61 -6.75
C HIS A 111 7.88 -3.82 -6.47
N CYS A 112 6.78 -4.01 -7.19
CA CYS A 112 5.92 -5.19 -7.07
C CYS A 112 6.53 -6.41 -7.78
N ASN A 113 6.15 -7.63 -7.36
CA ASN A 113 6.58 -8.84 -8.07
C ASN A 113 5.82 -9.01 -9.40
N LEU A 114 4.58 -8.55 -9.44
CA LEU A 114 3.74 -8.49 -10.63
C LEU A 114 2.85 -7.25 -10.55
N VAL A 115 2.67 -6.58 -11.68
CA VAL A 115 1.80 -5.40 -11.79
C VAL A 115 0.75 -5.63 -12.87
N VAL A 116 -0.50 -5.28 -12.56
CA VAL A 116 -1.61 -5.30 -13.52
C VAL A 116 -2.39 -4.00 -13.42
N PHE A 117 -2.53 -3.28 -14.53
CA PHE A 117 -3.38 -2.10 -14.61
C PHE A 117 -4.78 -2.51 -15.05
N MET A 118 -5.79 -2.19 -14.25
CA MET A 118 -7.17 -2.57 -14.45
C MET A 118 -7.99 -1.37 -14.91
N SER A 119 -8.55 -1.44 -16.11
CA SER A 119 -9.36 -0.39 -16.73
C SER A 119 -10.71 -0.94 -17.16
N SER A 120 -11.66 -0.08 -17.53
CA SER A 120 -12.93 -0.52 -18.10
C SER A 120 -12.73 -1.21 -19.46
N VAL A 121 -11.76 -0.75 -20.24
CA VAL A 121 -11.37 -1.31 -21.54
C VAL A 121 -9.87 -1.56 -21.57
N GLY A 122 -9.46 -2.53 -22.38
CA GLY A 122 -8.04 -2.78 -22.65
C GLY A 122 -7.45 -1.72 -23.59
N ASP A 123 -6.20 -1.37 -23.35
CA ASP A 123 -5.43 -0.46 -24.19
C ASP A 123 -4.13 -1.16 -24.60
N PRO A 124 -3.82 -1.26 -25.92
CA PRO A 124 -2.61 -1.95 -26.38
C PRO A 124 -1.32 -1.15 -26.16
N ASP A 125 -1.40 0.18 -26.16
CA ASP A 125 -0.24 1.07 -26.01
C ASP A 125 0.14 1.22 -24.54
N PHE A 126 -0.86 1.21 -23.67
CA PHE A 126 -0.66 1.08 -22.23
C PHE A 126 -1.31 -0.24 -21.77
N PRO A 127 -0.54 -1.33 -21.57
CA PRO A 127 -1.10 -2.67 -21.39
C PRO A 127 -1.99 -2.74 -20.15
N THR A 128 -3.28 -2.47 -20.34
CA THR A 128 -4.33 -2.60 -19.33
C THR A 128 -5.17 -3.84 -19.57
N VAL A 129 -5.68 -4.40 -18.49
CA VAL A 129 -6.74 -5.42 -18.54
C VAL A 129 -8.09 -4.71 -18.63
N GLY A 130 -8.80 -4.95 -19.73
CA GLY A 130 -10.18 -4.48 -19.90
C GLY A 130 -11.14 -5.32 -19.07
N LEU A 131 -11.80 -4.69 -18.11
CA LEU A 131 -12.73 -5.36 -17.19
C LEU A 131 -14.17 -5.39 -17.74
N ASP A 132 -14.42 -4.82 -18.93
CA ASP A 132 -15.75 -4.72 -19.54
C ASP A 132 -16.78 -4.13 -18.55
N THR A 133 -16.43 -3.02 -17.91
CA THR A 133 -17.26 -2.24 -16.99
C THR A 133 -17.52 -0.84 -17.57
N LYS A 134 -18.47 -0.12 -17.00
CA LYS A 134 -18.60 1.32 -17.25
C LYS A 134 -17.64 2.12 -16.38
N GLU A 135 -17.39 3.37 -16.73
CA GLU A 135 -16.68 4.33 -15.90
C GLU A 135 -17.64 5.02 -14.91
N GLY A 136 -17.10 5.59 -13.85
CA GLY A 136 -17.84 6.33 -12.83
C GLY A 136 -17.71 5.73 -11.42
N ARG A 137 -17.99 6.55 -10.40
CA ARG A 137 -17.88 6.15 -9.00
C ARG A 137 -18.81 5.01 -8.60
N ASP A 138 -19.97 4.93 -9.21
CA ASP A 138 -20.96 3.86 -9.04
C ASP A 138 -20.53 2.51 -9.64
N GLN A 139 -19.49 2.52 -10.48
CA GLN A 139 -18.94 1.33 -11.13
C GLN A 139 -17.69 0.77 -10.45
N LEU A 140 -17.12 1.48 -9.46
CA LEU A 140 -15.85 1.08 -8.82
C LEU A 140 -15.94 -0.31 -8.21
N TYR A 141 -17.04 -0.68 -7.56
CA TYR A 141 -17.17 -2.00 -6.98
C TYR A 141 -17.31 -3.11 -8.03
N TRP A 142 -17.95 -2.82 -9.18
CA TRP A 142 -17.94 -3.75 -10.31
C TRP A 142 -16.54 -3.97 -10.87
N LYS A 143 -15.74 -2.90 -10.99
CA LYS A 143 -14.32 -3.01 -11.37
C LYS A 143 -13.56 -3.88 -10.39
N THR A 144 -13.71 -3.65 -9.09
CA THR A 144 -13.04 -4.43 -8.03
C THR A 144 -13.42 -5.91 -8.07
N ILE A 145 -14.71 -6.21 -8.21
CA ILE A 145 -15.17 -7.61 -8.31
C ILE A 145 -14.50 -8.29 -9.51
N ARG A 146 -14.57 -7.69 -10.70
CA ARG A 146 -13.99 -8.26 -11.92
C ARG A 146 -12.48 -8.34 -11.86
N ALA A 147 -11.81 -7.32 -11.29
CA ALA A 147 -10.37 -7.33 -11.10
C ALA A 147 -9.90 -8.47 -10.20
N PHE A 148 -10.55 -8.70 -9.06
CA PHE A 148 -10.18 -9.81 -8.17
C PHE A 148 -10.50 -11.18 -8.75
N HIS A 149 -11.59 -11.32 -9.51
CA HIS A 149 -11.85 -12.54 -10.28
C HIS A 149 -10.75 -12.80 -11.30
N TYR A 150 -10.37 -11.80 -12.09
CA TYR A 150 -9.29 -11.91 -13.06
C TYR A 150 -7.96 -12.30 -12.41
N VAL A 151 -7.60 -11.60 -11.31
CA VAL A 151 -6.36 -11.88 -10.56
C VAL A 151 -6.37 -13.29 -9.99
N TYR A 152 -7.50 -13.73 -9.44
CA TYR A 152 -7.62 -15.09 -8.90
C TYR A 152 -7.47 -16.16 -10.00
N GLU A 153 -8.14 -15.99 -11.12
CA GLU A 153 -8.13 -16.96 -12.22
C GLU A 153 -6.78 -17.05 -12.93
N ARG A 154 -6.09 -15.91 -13.08
CA ARG A 154 -4.87 -15.82 -13.88
C ARG A 154 -3.59 -15.86 -13.06
N HIS A 155 -3.62 -15.35 -11.83
CA HIS A 155 -2.42 -15.00 -11.05
C HIS A 155 -2.43 -15.53 -9.61
N ALA A 156 -3.40 -16.36 -9.19
CA ALA A 156 -3.46 -16.87 -7.82
C ALA A 156 -2.19 -17.62 -7.38
N ASN A 157 -1.42 -18.17 -8.31
CA ASN A 157 -0.18 -18.89 -8.02
C ASN A 157 1.08 -18.05 -8.24
N ASP A 158 0.95 -16.85 -8.80
CA ASP A 158 2.08 -15.98 -9.10
C ASP A 158 2.49 -15.10 -7.90
N ALA A 159 1.58 -14.92 -6.94
CA ALA A 159 1.81 -14.13 -5.74
C ALA A 159 1.17 -14.75 -4.49
N ASP A 160 1.53 -14.21 -3.34
CA ASP A 160 1.03 -14.61 -2.01
C ASP A 160 0.09 -13.54 -1.43
N TRP A 161 0.28 -12.29 -1.88
CA TRP A 161 -0.45 -11.11 -1.43
C TRP A 161 -0.90 -10.27 -2.63
N PHE A 162 -2.09 -9.70 -2.54
CA PHE A 162 -2.77 -9.01 -3.63
C PHE A 162 -3.15 -7.60 -3.19
N LEU A 163 -2.33 -6.62 -3.60
CA LEU A 163 -2.53 -5.21 -3.28
C LEU A 163 -3.43 -4.55 -4.32
N LYS A 164 -4.47 -3.85 -3.87
CA LYS A 164 -5.24 -2.87 -4.64
C LYS A 164 -4.72 -1.48 -4.35
N ALA A 165 -4.48 -0.70 -5.37
CA ALA A 165 -4.24 0.74 -5.26
C ALA A 165 -4.98 1.50 -6.36
N ASP A 166 -5.29 2.78 -6.11
CA ASP A 166 -5.78 3.69 -7.14
C ASP A 166 -4.61 4.31 -7.91
N ASP A 167 -4.89 4.89 -9.07
CA ASP A 167 -3.88 5.52 -9.93
C ASP A 167 -3.35 6.87 -9.37
N ASP A 168 -3.85 7.30 -8.22
CA ASP A 168 -3.36 8.42 -7.42
C ASP A 168 -2.93 8.00 -5.99
N THR A 169 -2.59 6.73 -5.82
CA THR A 169 -2.01 6.20 -4.58
C THR A 169 -0.52 5.91 -4.78
N TYR A 170 0.34 6.44 -3.90
CA TYR A 170 1.75 6.05 -3.82
C TYR A 170 1.93 4.94 -2.79
N VAL A 171 2.73 3.91 -3.11
CA VAL A 171 2.94 2.75 -2.24
C VAL A 171 4.43 2.44 -2.06
N VAL A 172 4.89 2.33 -0.81
CA VAL A 172 6.22 1.82 -0.47
C VAL A 172 6.13 0.30 -0.29
N VAL A 173 6.33 -0.43 -1.36
CA VAL A 173 6.09 -1.89 -1.41
C VAL A 173 7.04 -2.66 -0.48
N ASP A 174 8.25 -2.17 -0.24
CA ASP A 174 9.20 -2.80 0.69
C ASP A 174 8.72 -2.72 2.14
N ASN A 175 8.11 -1.58 2.54
CA ASN A 175 7.48 -1.44 3.86
C ASN A 175 6.25 -2.35 3.99
N LEU A 176 5.47 -2.51 2.92
CA LEU A 176 4.37 -3.46 2.88
C LEU A 176 4.88 -4.88 3.11
N ARG A 177 5.93 -5.32 2.40
CA ARG A 177 6.54 -6.63 2.60
C ARG A 177 7.00 -6.87 4.04
N TRP A 178 7.53 -5.84 4.68
CA TRP A 178 7.91 -5.92 6.08
C TRP A 178 6.73 -6.26 6.99
N ILE A 179 5.59 -5.59 6.83
CA ILE A 179 4.36 -5.90 7.58
C ILE A 179 3.91 -7.34 7.29
N LEU A 180 3.81 -7.70 6.00
CA LEU A 180 3.30 -8.98 5.55
C LEU A 180 4.21 -10.15 5.94
N SER A 181 5.51 -9.92 6.16
CA SER A 181 6.46 -10.95 6.56
C SER A 181 6.14 -11.60 7.92
N ASN A 182 5.32 -10.96 8.75
CA ASN A 182 4.85 -11.49 10.02
C ASN A 182 3.59 -12.35 9.89
N HIS A 183 3.05 -12.50 8.68
CA HIS A 183 1.82 -13.23 8.38
C HIS A 183 2.05 -14.30 7.33
N THR A 184 1.09 -15.21 7.19
CA THR A 184 1.12 -16.22 6.13
C THR A 184 0.00 -15.96 5.12
N PRO A 185 0.20 -16.30 3.84
CA PRO A 185 -0.82 -16.13 2.80
C PRO A 185 -2.06 -17.02 3.00
N GLU A 186 -1.99 -18.03 3.87
CA GLU A 186 -3.09 -18.91 4.25
C GLU A 186 -3.98 -18.33 5.34
N GLU A 187 -3.54 -17.30 6.06
CA GLU A 187 -4.38 -16.57 7.01
C GLU A 187 -5.47 -15.79 6.25
N PRO A 188 -6.76 -15.91 6.61
CA PRO A 188 -7.81 -15.14 5.99
C PRO A 188 -7.82 -13.70 6.53
N VAL A 189 -6.89 -12.88 6.05
CA VAL A 189 -6.64 -11.52 6.58
C VAL A 189 -6.41 -10.53 5.45
N TYR A 190 -6.79 -9.27 5.68
CA TYR A 190 -6.46 -8.16 4.81
C TYR A 190 -6.07 -6.92 5.62
N PHE A 191 -5.25 -6.04 5.05
CA PHE A 191 -4.66 -4.88 5.71
C PHE A 191 -4.87 -3.60 4.91
N GLY A 192 -4.92 -2.46 5.59
CA GLY A 192 -5.08 -1.14 5.02
C GLY A 192 -5.38 -0.10 6.09
N LYS A 193 -5.79 1.10 5.69
CA LYS A 193 -6.32 2.10 6.62
C LYS A 193 -7.71 1.70 7.08
N ARG A 194 -7.85 1.36 8.36
CA ARG A 194 -9.10 0.82 8.91
C ARG A 194 -10.09 1.92 9.28
N PHE A 195 -11.30 1.82 8.72
CA PHE A 195 -12.48 2.62 9.06
C PHE A 195 -13.48 1.78 9.85
N LYS A 196 -14.27 2.42 10.73
CA LYS A 196 -15.20 1.71 11.62
C LYS A 196 -16.66 1.66 11.20
N PRO A 197 -17.23 2.63 10.42
CA PRO A 197 -18.66 2.66 10.17
C PRO A 197 -19.17 1.47 9.34
N TYR A 198 -20.41 1.08 9.56
CA TYR A 198 -21.21 0.18 8.70
C TYR A 198 -20.77 -1.29 8.63
N THR A 199 -19.75 -1.73 9.36
CA THR A 199 -19.32 -3.12 9.53
C THR A 199 -18.94 -3.37 10.97
N LYS A 200 -19.01 -4.61 11.44
CA LYS A 200 -18.70 -4.95 12.85
C LYS A 200 -17.20 -4.82 13.14
N GLN A 201 -16.38 -5.36 12.23
CA GLN A 201 -14.93 -5.33 12.41
C GLN A 201 -14.27 -4.08 11.80
N GLY A 202 -15.00 -3.22 11.09
CA GLY A 202 -14.44 -2.17 10.26
C GLY A 202 -14.05 -2.68 8.86
N TYR A 203 -13.63 -1.76 7.99
CA TYR A 203 -13.19 -2.05 6.61
C TYR A 203 -12.01 -1.18 6.24
N MET A 204 -11.29 -1.51 5.16
CA MET A 204 -10.11 -0.77 4.74
C MET A 204 -10.45 0.25 3.67
N SER A 205 -9.94 1.49 3.81
CA SER A 205 -10.10 2.59 2.84
C SER A 205 -9.59 2.19 1.46
N GLY A 206 -10.44 2.36 0.44
CA GLY A 206 -10.09 2.07 -0.95
C GLY A 206 -8.96 2.93 -1.48
N GLY A 207 -9.02 4.25 -1.25
CA GLY A 207 -8.01 5.20 -1.72
C GLY A 207 -6.65 5.04 -1.04
N ALA A 208 -6.61 4.72 0.27
CA ALA A 208 -5.36 4.40 0.93
C ALA A 208 -4.70 3.11 0.39
N GLY A 209 -5.43 2.35 -0.41
CA GLY A 209 -5.02 1.02 -0.82
C GLY A 209 -5.23 -0.02 0.29
N TYR A 210 -5.37 -1.28 -0.13
CA TYR A 210 -5.48 -2.40 0.78
C TYR A 210 -4.91 -3.68 0.16
N VAL A 211 -4.46 -4.59 0.99
CA VAL A 211 -3.83 -5.84 0.55
C VAL A 211 -4.55 -7.05 1.14
N LEU A 212 -4.89 -8.01 0.29
CA LEU A 212 -5.50 -9.28 0.66
C LEU A 212 -4.44 -10.38 0.69
N SER A 213 -4.53 -11.29 1.67
CA SER A 213 -3.83 -12.58 1.60
C SER A 213 -4.40 -13.45 0.48
N LYS A 214 -3.68 -14.48 0.09
CA LYS A 214 -4.15 -15.46 -0.91
C LYS A 214 -5.47 -16.13 -0.48
N GLU A 215 -5.58 -16.48 0.79
CA GLU A 215 -6.82 -17.06 1.34
C GLU A 215 -7.96 -16.03 1.37
N ALA A 216 -7.68 -14.75 1.67
CA ALA A 216 -8.70 -13.70 1.63
C ALA A 216 -9.22 -13.47 0.21
N LEU A 217 -8.34 -13.43 -0.79
CA LEU A 217 -8.72 -13.34 -2.20
C LEU A 217 -9.60 -14.52 -2.63
N LYS A 218 -9.20 -15.74 -2.28
CA LYS A 218 -9.98 -16.95 -2.56
C LYS A 218 -11.38 -16.86 -1.95
N ARG A 219 -11.49 -16.47 -0.68
CA ARG A 219 -12.78 -16.31 -0.01
C ARG A 219 -13.64 -15.23 -0.64
N PHE A 220 -13.04 -14.12 -1.06
CA PHE A 220 -13.77 -13.07 -1.77
C PHE A 220 -14.42 -13.60 -3.06
N VAL A 221 -13.66 -14.27 -3.90
CA VAL A 221 -14.15 -14.88 -5.15
C VAL A 221 -15.21 -15.96 -4.88
N GLU A 222 -14.97 -16.81 -3.90
CA GLU A 222 -15.92 -17.85 -3.49
C GLU A 222 -17.24 -17.26 -2.97
N GLY A 223 -17.17 -16.10 -2.26
CA GLY A 223 -18.34 -15.39 -1.78
C GLY A 223 -19.29 -14.99 -2.92
N PHE A 224 -18.75 -14.53 -4.05
CA PHE A 224 -19.56 -14.24 -5.24
C PHE A 224 -20.05 -15.50 -5.94
N ARG A 225 -19.22 -16.53 -6.03
CA ARG A 225 -19.59 -17.80 -6.64
C ARG A 225 -20.74 -18.51 -5.91
N THR A 226 -20.78 -18.39 -4.59
CA THR A 226 -21.85 -19.00 -3.75
C THR A 226 -23.05 -18.09 -3.54
N GLY A 227 -23.00 -16.83 -4.00
CA GLY A 227 -24.05 -15.84 -3.76
C GLY A 227 -24.07 -15.27 -2.33
N THR A 228 -23.10 -15.61 -1.48
CA THR A 228 -22.94 -15.01 -0.14
C THR A 228 -22.59 -13.54 -0.21
N CYS A 229 -21.78 -13.15 -1.20
CA CYS A 229 -21.47 -11.76 -1.54
C CYS A 229 -22.25 -11.34 -2.78
N THR A 230 -22.70 -10.09 -2.77
CA THR A 230 -23.39 -9.45 -3.89
C THR A 230 -22.94 -7.99 -3.98
N HIS A 231 -23.32 -7.30 -5.06
CA HIS A 231 -23.09 -5.87 -5.18
C HIS A 231 -24.09 -5.12 -4.27
N THR A 232 -23.69 -4.82 -3.04
CA THR A 232 -24.57 -4.26 -2.00
C THR A 232 -24.68 -2.74 -2.07
N THR A 233 -23.60 -2.06 -2.45
CA THR A 233 -23.50 -0.60 -2.52
C THR A 233 -22.43 -0.19 -3.54
N PRO A 234 -22.53 0.98 -4.17
CA PRO A 234 -21.47 1.51 -5.04
C PRO A 234 -20.21 1.97 -4.28
N VAL A 235 -20.28 2.09 -2.95
CA VAL A 235 -19.11 2.43 -2.12
C VAL A 235 -18.20 1.20 -2.04
N GLU A 236 -17.18 1.21 -2.87
CA GLU A 236 -16.33 0.06 -3.22
C GLU A 236 -15.72 -0.61 -1.99
N ASP A 237 -15.01 0.15 -1.18
CA ASP A 237 -14.26 -0.31 -0.02
C ASP A 237 -15.16 -0.84 1.11
N LEU A 238 -16.30 -0.20 1.34
CA LEU A 238 -17.33 -0.68 2.25
C LEU A 238 -17.95 -1.99 1.78
N ALA A 239 -18.32 -2.09 0.50
CA ALA A 239 -18.93 -3.28 -0.06
C ALA A 239 -17.97 -4.48 -0.04
N LEU A 240 -16.69 -4.24 -0.35
CA LEU A 240 -15.64 -5.25 -0.22
C LEU A 240 -15.49 -5.69 1.25
N GLY A 241 -15.39 -4.75 2.18
CA GLY A 241 -15.28 -5.05 3.61
C GLY A 241 -16.45 -5.86 4.15
N GLN A 242 -17.68 -5.55 3.72
CA GLN A 242 -18.88 -6.34 4.07
C GLN A 242 -18.85 -7.76 3.51
N CYS A 243 -18.37 -7.94 2.28
CA CYS A 243 -18.19 -9.27 1.70
C CYS A 243 -17.14 -10.07 2.48
N LEU A 244 -15.96 -9.48 2.73
CA LEU A 244 -14.88 -10.12 3.46
C LEU A 244 -15.29 -10.50 4.89
N GLU A 245 -16.04 -9.64 5.59
CA GLU A 245 -16.59 -9.94 6.91
C GLU A 245 -17.53 -11.15 6.88
N LYS A 246 -18.45 -11.22 5.92
CA LYS A 246 -19.34 -12.38 5.72
C LYS A 246 -18.58 -13.67 5.42
N MET A 247 -17.46 -13.57 4.72
CA MET A 247 -16.62 -14.70 4.34
C MET A 247 -15.59 -15.07 5.44
N GLY A 248 -15.66 -14.45 6.62
CA GLY A 248 -14.78 -14.74 7.75
C GLY A 248 -13.33 -14.31 7.51
N VAL A 249 -13.10 -13.26 6.72
CA VAL A 249 -11.79 -12.63 6.54
C VAL A 249 -11.64 -11.52 7.57
N ILE A 250 -10.51 -11.51 8.26
CA ILE A 250 -10.23 -10.60 9.37
C ILE A 250 -9.65 -9.29 8.84
N ALA A 251 -10.16 -8.16 9.34
CA ALA A 251 -9.54 -6.86 9.16
C ALA A 251 -8.34 -6.73 10.12
N GLY A 252 -7.13 -6.92 9.60
CA GLY A 252 -5.90 -6.92 10.37
C GLY A 252 -5.49 -5.54 10.87
N ASP A 253 -4.61 -5.49 11.88
CA ASP A 253 -3.97 -4.26 12.35
C ASP A 253 -2.63 -4.09 11.63
N SER A 254 -2.53 -3.07 10.78
CA SER A 254 -1.32 -2.75 10.02
C SER A 254 -0.42 -1.71 10.69
N ARG A 255 -0.82 -1.18 11.86
CA ARG A 255 -0.03 -0.19 12.59
C ARG A 255 1.31 -0.78 13.04
N ASP A 256 2.30 0.09 13.17
CA ASP A 256 3.61 -0.31 13.68
C ASP A 256 3.60 -0.64 15.19
N THR A 257 4.74 -1.05 15.73
CA THR A 257 4.89 -1.40 17.16
C THR A 257 4.65 -0.24 18.13
N LEU A 258 4.64 1.00 17.62
CA LEU A 258 4.29 2.23 18.36
C LEU A 258 2.83 2.63 18.12
N HIS A 259 2.03 1.77 17.51
CA HIS A 259 0.63 2.00 17.12
C HIS A 259 0.42 3.18 16.17
N ARG A 260 1.43 3.54 15.36
CA ARG A 260 1.32 4.55 14.32
C ARG A 260 0.79 3.95 13.03
N GLU A 261 -0.02 4.71 12.31
CA GLU A 261 -0.63 4.28 11.04
C GLU A 261 0.42 4.09 9.95
N THR A 262 0.18 3.12 9.08
CA THR A 262 1.04 2.81 7.92
C THR A 262 0.37 3.07 6.59
N PHE A 263 -0.97 3.03 6.52
CA PHE A 263 -1.76 3.39 5.33
C PHE A 263 -2.48 4.71 5.56
N HIS A 264 -2.43 5.63 4.59
CA HIS A 264 -2.88 6.99 4.75
C HIS A 264 -3.85 7.40 3.64
N PRO A 265 -5.09 7.87 3.97
CA PRO A 265 -6.09 8.25 2.98
C PRO A 265 -5.92 9.67 2.44
N PHE A 266 -4.81 10.34 2.75
CA PHE A 266 -4.45 11.67 2.25
C PHE A 266 -2.96 11.72 1.92
N VAL A 267 -2.51 12.83 1.28
CA VAL A 267 -1.11 13.12 1.02
C VAL A 267 -0.31 13.31 2.33
N PRO A 268 1.03 13.08 2.31
CA PRO A 268 1.86 13.19 3.52
C PRO A 268 1.71 14.50 4.27
N GLU A 269 1.69 15.63 3.56
CA GLU A 269 1.59 16.96 4.15
C GLU A 269 0.30 17.16 4.94
N HIS A 270 -0.83 16.57 4.53
CA HIS A 270 -2.07 16.62 5.30
C HIS A 270 -1.92 15.94 6.66
N HIS A 271 -1.25 14.81 6.72
CA HIS A 271 -1.04 14.10 7.97
C HIS A 271 -0.01 14.76 8.86
N LEU A 272 1.08 15.27 8.28
CA LEU A 272 2.25 15.78 9.01
C LEU A 272 2.06 17.21 9.51
N THR A 273 1.29 18.04 8.80
CA THR A 273 1.25 19.49 9.05
C THR A 273 -0.14 20.06 9.30
N THR A 274 -1.20 19.37 8.83
CA THR A 274 -2.57 19.89 8.94
C THR A 274 -3.20 19.51 10.28
N LYS A 275 -3.92 20.46 10.88
CA LYS A 275 -4.88 20.16 11.96
C LYS A 275 -6.26 20.02 11.35
N PHE A 276 -6.86 18.86 11.53
CA PHE A 276 -8.19 18.57 11.00
C PHE A 276 -9.26 19.35 11.78
N SER A 277 -10.19 19.97 11.06
CA SER A 277 -11.37 20.58 11.70
C SER A 277 -12.11 19.55 12.55
N LYS A 278 -12.64 19.97 13.70
CA LYS A 278 -13.43 19.10 14.61
C LYS A 278 -14.65 18.47 13.93
N SER A 279 -15.21 19.14 12.91
CA SER A 279 -16.34 18.63 12.09
C SER A 279 -15.90 17.75 10.93
N PHE A 280 -14.61 17.49 10.75
CA PHE A 280 -14.13 16.71 9.63
C PHE A 280 -14.52 15.23 9.78
N TRP A 281 -15.11 14.66 8.74
CA TRP A 281 -15.63 13.29 8.73
C TRP A 281 -14.63 12.23 9.23
N TYR A 282 -13.35 12.47 9.00
CA TYR A 282 -12.26 11.56 9.31
C TYR A 282 -12.26 11.13 10.79
N TRP A 283 -12.62 12.02 11.73
CA TRP A 283 -12.73 11.70 13.16
C TRP A 283 -13.77 10.63 13.46
N SER A 284 -14.88 10.64 12.74
CA SER A 284 -15.97 9.66 12.93
C SER A 284 -15.70 8.35 12.23
N TYR A 285 -14.84 8.33 11.20
CA TYR A 285 -14.59 7.16 10.37
C TYR A 285 -13.40 6.32 10.85
N CYS A 286 -12.34 6.91 11.38
CA CYS A 286 -11.17 6.15 11.81
C CYS A 286 -11.49 5.12 12.88
N TYR A 287 -11.04 3.89 12.69
CA TYR A 287 -11.18 2.82 13.66
C TYR A 287 -10.28 3.05 14.87
N TYR A 288 -9.04 3.46 14.63
CA TYR A 288 -8.07 3.82 15.66
C TYR A 288 -8.07 5.34 15.92
N PRO A 289 -7.67 5.79 17.11
CA PRO A 289 -7.53 7.21 17.40
C PRO A 289 -6.60 7.90 16.39
N ILE A 290 -7.00 9.09 15.95
CA ILE A 290 -6.19 9.93 15.06
C ILE A 290 -5.14 10.64 15.90
N VAL A 291 -3.89 10.58 15.45
CA VAL A 291 -2.78 11.40 15.93
C VAL A 291 -2.46 12.41 14.85
N GLU A 292 -2.44 13.70 15.18
CA GLU A 292 -2.11 14.78 14.25
C GLU A 292 -0.63 15.15 14.32
N GLY A 293 -0.10 15.64 13.22
CA GLY A 293 1.28 16.12 13.13
C GLY A 293 2.31 14.99 12.96
N PRO A 294 3.60 15.23 13.17
CA PRO A 294 4.69 14.30 12.84
C PRO A 294 4.64 12.94 13.54
N GLN A 295 3.85 12.79 14.59
CA GLN A 295 3.62 11.53 15.28
C GLN A 295 2.51 10.66 14.66
N CYS A 296 1.82 11.15 13.61
CA CYS A 296 0.70 10.46 12.96
C CYS A 296 1.10 9.12 12.35
N CYS A 297 2.30 9.11 11.83
CA CYS A 297 2.66 8.23 10.74
C CYS A 297 3.85 7.38 11.12
N SER A 298 3.84 6.11 10.72
CA SER A 298 4.98 5.22 10.90
C SER A 298 6.17 5.66 10.04
N ASP A 299 7.38 5.47 10.54
CA ASP A 299 8.60 5.57 9.74
C ASP A 299 8.62 4.54 8.60
N LEU A 300 7.79 3.48 8.72
CA LEU A 300 7.57 2.45 7.73
C LEU A 300 6.17 2.60 7.10
N ALA A 301 5.77 3.83 6.81
CA ALA A 301 4.53 4.10 6.09
C ALA A 301 4.48 3.32 4.76
N VAL A 302 3.32 2.76 4.46
CA VAL A 302 3.08 1.95 3.25
C VAL A 302 2.48 2.79 2.14
N SER A 303 1.48 3.62 2.43
CA SER A 303 0.79 4.32 1.35
C SER A 303 0.28 5.70 1.72
N PHE A 304 0.11 6.52 0.67
CA PHE A 304 -0.52 7.84 0.70
C PHE A 304 -1.44 7.99 -0.51
N HIS A 305 -2.59 8.62 -0.31
CA HIS A 305 -3.61 8.84 -1.34
C HIS A 305 -3.68 10.30 -1.77
N TYR A 306 -4.36 10.58 -2.90
CA TYR A 306 -4.43 11.88 -3.58
C TYR A 306 -3.07 12.40 -4.03
N VAL A 307 -2.16 11.51 -4.37
CA VAL A 307 -0.82 11.81 -4.85
C VAL A 307 -0.89 12.15 -6.34
N ASP A 308 -0.56 13.38 -6.70
CA ASP A 308 -0.46 13.81 -8.08
C ASP A 308 0.83 13.31 -8.76
N ALA A 309 0.94 13.56 -10.06
CA ALA A 309 2.10 13.14 -10.84
C ALA A 309 3.44 13.66 -10.29
N THR A 310 3.49 14.92 -9.85
CA THR A 310 4.71 15.54 -9.30
C THR A 310 5.10 14.92 -7.98
N LEU A 311 4.12 14.79 -7.08
CA LEU A 311 4.34 14.21 -5.76
C LEU A 311 4.70 12.71 -5.87
N MET A 312 4.21 11.98 -6.88
CA MET A 312 4.57 10.58 -7.13
C MET A 312 6.08 10.40 -7.28
N TYR A 313 6.75 11.23 -8.12
CA TYR A 313 8.21 11.20 -8.28
C TYR A 313 8.95 11.74 -7.04
N THR A 314 8.39 12.73 -6.37
CA THR A 314 8.97 13.31 -5.16
C THR A 314 9.04 12.27 -4.05
N LEU A 315 7.97 11.51 -3.83
CA LEU A 315 7.94 10.45 -2.83
C LEU A 315 8.87 9.29 -3.19
N GLU A 316 8.95 8.91 -4.48
CA GLU A 316 9.92 7.92 -4.97
C GLU A 316 11.35 8.37 -4.64
N TYR A 317 11.70 9.63 -4.93
CA TYR A 317 13.01 10.18 -4.63
C TYR A 317 13.32 10.19 -3.13
N TYR A 318 12.39 10.64 -2.30
CA TYR A 318 12.59 10.70 -0.85
C TYR A 318 12.67 9.30 -0.21
N THR A 319 11.93 8.35 -0.73
CA THR A 319 11.91 6.99 -0.19
C THR A 319 13.20 6.24 -0.50
N TYR A 320 13.70 6.33 -1.74
CA TYR A 320 14.73 5.43 -2.23
C TYR A 320 16.09 6.09 -2.50
N TYR A 321 16.15 7.43 -2.64
CA TYR A 321 17.37 8.11 -3.07
C TYR A 321 17.91 9.11 -2.06
N LEU A 322 17.07 9.97 -1.47
CA LEU A 322 17.53 11.01 -0.54
C LEU A 322 18.07 10.37 0.75
N ARG A 323 19.28 10.82 1.14
CA ARG A 323 19.92 10.40 2.39
C ARG A 323 20.48 11.62 3.11
N GLY A 324 20.31 11.64 4.45
CA GLY A 324 21.01 12.61 5.29
C GLY A 324 22.48 12.22 5.45
N TYR A 325 23.41 13.14 5.15
CA TYR A 325 24.83 12.89 5.33
C TYR A 325 25.15 12.58 6.80
N GLY A 326 25.94 11.54 7.03
CA GLY A 326 26.37 11.11 8.37
C GLY A 326 25.36 10.24 9.13
N TYR A 327 24.15 10.01 8.58
CA TYR A 327 23.21 9.07 9.17
C TYR A 327 23.40 7.66 8.62
N VAL A 328 23.45 6.68 9.54
CA VAL A 328 23.47 5.25 9.18
C VAL A 328 22.03 4.75 9.12
N PRO A 329 21.61 4.06 8.07
CA PRO A 329 20.27 3.47 7.99
C PRO A 329 19.96 2.58 9.20
N ARG A 330 18.76 2.71 9.75
CA ARG A 330 18.31 2.03 10.99
C ARG A 330 18.44 0.49 10.92
N TYR A 331 18.30 -0.08 9.74
CA TYR A 331 18.29 -1.52 9.47
C TYR A 331 19.50 -1.98 8.65
N ARG A 332 20.69 -1.52 8.99
CA ARG A 332 21.92 -1.96 8.32
C ARG A 332 22.35 -3.32 8.90
N PRO A 333 22.36 -4.42 8.11
CA PRO A 333 22.96 -5.68 8.57
C PRO A 333 24.47 -5.46 8.78
N SER A 334 25.05 -6.07 9.84
CA SER A 334 26.48 -5.96 10.08
C SER A 334 27.26 -6.71 9.00
N VAL A 335 28.23 -6.04 8.40
CA VAL A 335 29.09 -6.60 7.33
C VAL A 335 30.14 -7.59 7.86
N SER A 336 30.40 -7.58 9.15
CA SER A 336 31.30 -8.52 9.83
C SER A 336 30.50 -9.67 10.41
N GLY A 337 30.71 -10.91 9.97
CA GLY A 337 30.02 -12.14 10.39
C GLY A 337 29.72 -12.38 11.89
N ALA A 338 29.74 -11.35 12.71
CA ALA A 338 29.26 -11.34 14.07
C ALA A 338 27.74 -11.11 14.10
N PRO A 339 26.96 -11.86 14.90
CA PRO A 339 25.53 -11.65 15.00
C PRO A 339 25.25 -10.23 15.53
N PRO A 340 24.28 -9.50 14.94
CA PRO A 340 23.92 -8.16 15.39
C PRO A 340 23.38 -8.22 16.82
N GLN A 341 23.92 -7.39 17.70
CA GLN A 341 23.45 -7.27 19.10
C GLN A 341 22.15 -6.48 19.27
N THR A 342 21.33 -6.33 18.25
CA THR A 342 20.03 -5.67 18.32
C THR A 342 18.91 -6.65 17.94
N ALA A 343 18.05 -6.91 18.88
CA ALA A 343 17.06 -7.99 18.93
C ALA A 343 15.98 -8.03 17.83
N GLY A 344 16.01 -7.16 16.82
CA GLY A 344 14.94 -7.08 15.83
C GLY A 344 15.17 -7.84 14.54
N THR A 345 16.37 -7.75 13.96
CA THR A 345 16.64 -8.23 12.58
C THR A 345 17.09 -9.70 12.54
N THR A 346 17.82 -10.15 13.55
CA THR A 346 18.30 -11.55 13.62
C THR A 346 17.14 -12.52 13.82
N GLY A 347 16.14 -12.13 14.62
CA GLY A 347 14.94 -12.93 14.85
C GLY A 347 14.12 -13.13 13.57
N LEU A 348 14.03 -12.11 12.71
CA LEU A 348 13.22 -12.21 11.48
C LEU A 348 13.88 -13.11 10.43
N VAL A 349 15.18 -12.92 10.17
CA VAL A 349 15.93 -13.75 9.21
C VAL A 349 15.92 -15.21 9.67
N GLN A 350 16.11 -15.46 10.97
CA GLN A 350 16.04 -16.78 11.56
C GLN A 350 14.63 -17.37 11.48
N ALA A 351 13.58 -16.60 11.83
CA ALA A 351 12.19 -17.04 11.73
C ALA A 351 11.76 -17.34 10.29
N LEU A 352 12.24 -16.56 9.32
CA LEU A 352 11.97 -16.80 7.90
C LEU A 352 12.71 -18.04 7.35
N THR A 353 13.89 -18.39 7.91
CA THR A 353 14.62 -19.61 7.55
C THR A 353 14.09 -20.86 8.24
N ASP A 354 13.66 -20.74 9.49
CA ASP A 354 13.18 -21.88 10.29
C ASP A 354 11.76 -22.33 9.90
N ARG A 355 10.90 -21.41 9.41
CA ARG A 355 9.59 -21.79 8.83
C ARG A 355 9.70 -22.76 7.65
N LYS A 356 10.80 -22.71 6.87
CA LYS A 356 11.03 -23.64 5.76
C LYS A 356 11.35 -25.07 6.23
N LYS A 357 11.83 -25.24 7.48
CA LYS A 357 12.10 -26.56 8.06
C LYS A 357 10.89 -27.20 8.73
N HIS A 358 9.88 -26.38 9.13
CA HIS A 358 8.69 -26.89 9.81
C HIS A 358 7.52 -27.29 8.89
N SER A 359 7.52 -26.85 7.63
CA SER A 359 6.50 -27.29 6.67
C SER A 359 6.69 -28.74 6.17
N SER A 360 7.79 -29.40 6.57
CA SER A 360 8.07 -30.79 6.21
C SER A 360 7.84 -31.80 7.36
N SER A 361 7.25 -31.37 8.50
CA SER A 361 6.98 -32.26 9.65
C SER A 361 5.66 -31.86 10.37
N VAL A 362 4.57 -31.80 9.65
CA VAL A 362 3.24 -31.69 10.26
C VAL A 362 2.54 -33.04 10.17
N ASP A 363 2.97 -33.94 11.07
CA ASP A 363 2.15 -35.04 11.57
C ASP A 363 2.63 -35.35 13.01
N SER A 364 2.27 -34.50 13.97
CA SER A 364 2.13 -34.81 15.42
C SER A 364 2.15 -33.51 16.27
N ALA A 365 1.09 -32.80 16.42
CA ALA A 365 0.95 -31.79 17.47
C ALA A 365 -0.50 -31.44 17.82
N SER A 366 -1.31 -32.46 18.15
CA SER A 366 -2.65 -32.28 18.74
C SER A 366 -2.62 -32.07 20.29
N SER A 367 -1.45 -32.07 20.94
CA SER A 367 -1.38 -32.05 22.41
C SER A 367 -0.96 -30.71 23.05
N ASN A 368 -0.48 -29.75 22.28
CA ASN A 368 0.04 -28.49 22.86
C ASN A 368 -0.98 -27.33 22.89
N GLN A 369 -2.05 -27.41 22.11
CA GLN A 369 -3.08 -26.37 22.09
C GLN A 369 -3.87 -26.32 23.42
N THR A 370 -4.18 -27.49 24.00
CA THR A 370 -4.90 -27.63 25.27
C THR A 370 -4.12 -27.10 26.48
N LYS A 371 -2.80 -27.04 26.40
CA LYS A 371 -1.94 -26.56 27.52
C LYS A 371 -1.83 -25.04 27.56
N LEU A 372 -1.91 -24.38 26.38
CA LEU A 372 -1.86 -22.93 26.26
C LEU A 372 -3.19 -22.29 26.71
N GLU A 373 -4.32 -22.90 26.37
CA GLU A 373 -5.65 -22.45 26.78
C GLU A 373 -5.82 -22.54 28.32
N LYS A 374 -5.35 -23.61 28.93
CA LYS A 374 -5.38 -23.75 30.40
C LYS A 374 -4.49 -22.74 31.15
N LEU A 375 -3.37 -22.30 30.55
CA LEU A 375 -2.51 -21.25 31.13
C LEU A 375 -3.16 -19.85 31.02
N GLN A 376 -3.88 -19.58 29.95
CA GLN A 376 -4.60 -18.30 29.75
C GLN A 376 -5.80 -18.19 30.69
N GLU A 377 -6.52 -19.29 30.88
CA GLU A 377 -7.66 -19.35 31.86
C GLU A 377 -7.21 -19.17 33.32
N LYS A 378 -6.05 -19.75 33.68
CA LYS A 378 -5.47 -19.57 35.03
C LYS A 378 -5.06 -18.11 35.27
N LYS A 379 -4.39 -17.44 34.32
CA LYS A 379 -4.04 -16.01 34.42
C LYS A 379 -5.27 -15.11 34.52
N LYS A 380 -6.36 -15.47 33.87
CA LYS A 380 -7.62 -14.70 33.93
C LYS A 380 -8.31 -14.83 35.30
N LYS A 381 -8.23 -16.00 35.97
CA LYS A 381 -8.74 -16.24 37.36
C LYS A 381 -7.88 -15.52 38.39
N ASP A 382 -6.57 -15.54 38.26
CA ASP A 382 -5.65 -14.88 39.21
C ASP A 382 -5.80 -13.34 39.16
N ASN A 383 -6.01 -12.74 37.99
CA ASN A 383 -6.32 -11.32 37.87
C ASN A 383 -7.72 -10.94 38.43
N LEU A 384 -8.72 -11.82 38.32
CA LEU A 384 -10.04 -11.56 38.84
C LEU A 384 -10.06 -11.58 40.39
N ASN A 385 -9.27 -12.46 40.99
CA ASN A 385 -9.11 -12.53 42.44
C ASN A 385 -8.34 -11.35 43.05
N LEU A 386 -7.39 -10.78 42.29
CA LEU A 386 -6.65 -9.57 42.68
C LEU A 386 -7.55 -8.33 42.71
N VAL A 387 -8.49 -8.22 41.77
CA VAL A 387 -9.45 -7.10 41.71
C VAL A 387 -10.52 -7.19 42.81
N MET A 388 -10.89 -8.40 43.20
CA MET A 388 -11.91 -8.61 44.30
C MET A 388 -11.35 -8.40 45.71
N SER A 389 -10.03 -8.44 45.92
CA SER A 389 -9.39 -8.23 47.23
C SER A 389 -9.13 -6.76 47.58
N THR A 390 -9.41 -5.81 46.67
CA THR A 390 -9.17 -4.37 46.87
C THR A 390 -10.44 -3.54 47.12
N VAL A 391 -11.61 -4.18 47.26
CA VAL A 391 -12.87 -3.48 47.55
C VAL A 391 -13.40 -3.96 48.90
N THR A 392 -12.90 -3.38 49.98
CA THR A 392 -13.59 -3.38 51.30
C THR A 392 -14.16 -1.99 51.55
N PRO A 393 -15.46 -1.87 51.90
CA PRO A 393 -16.04 -0.57 52.22
C PRO A 393 -15.65 -0.20 53.67
N ASN A 394 -15.04 0.96 53.86
CA ASN A 394 -14.91 1.61 55.17
C ASN A 394 -16.27 2.16 55.54
N THR A 395 -16.94 1.47 56.49
CA THR A 395 -17.96 2.07 57.34
C THR A 395 -17.30 2.50 58.63
N HIS A 396 -17.26 3.83 58.90
CA HIS A 396 -17.37 4.43 60.25
C HIS A 396 -17.19 5.95 60.16
N GLY A 397 -18.17 6.68 60.78
CA GLY A 397 -18.13 8.07 61.16
C GLY A 397 -19.16 8.94 60.45
#